data_fb5fc53dfd4958befb7391b53c1556a6
#
_entry.id   fb5fc53dfd4958befb7391b53c1556a6
#
_cell.length_a   1.000
_cell.length_b   1.000
_cell.length_c   1.000
_cell.angle_alpha   90.00
_cell.angle_beta   90.00
_cell.angle_gamma   90.00
#
_symmetry.space_group_name_H-M   'P 1'
#
loop_
_entity.id
_entity.type
_entity.pdbx_description
1 polymer ?
#
loop_
_entity_poly.entity_id
_entity_poly.type
_entity_poly.pdbx_seq_one_letter_code
_entity_poly.pdbx_strand_id
1 'polypeptide(L)'
;MVTWTGQNITDEYGQSTTNLTNIVHIYDNRIGRTYVAENTSGTLIPYGDVSYGGVAYEYGIDASGNYVALADHTSLLTNASPKSVISNEKAWCVIKSDGTVVTWGDSAYGGNYSDVSNVLSTIDARTIQTTLDAFAIVKTNGEIFVFGNTDNGGFIPDGGLEETSKSLIHGGHMQGTYTYL
;
A
#
# COMPACT_ATOMS: atom_id res chain seq x y z
N MET A 1 -9.01 1.20 27.29
CA MET A 1 -7.65 1.38 26.76
C MET A 1 -6.88 0.13 27.14
N VAL A 2 -6.59 -0.73 26.18
CA VAL A 2 -5.76 -1.91 26.42
C VAL A 2 -4.31 -1.50 26.15
N THR A 3 -3.53 -1.35 27.20
CA THR A 3 -2.09 -1.10 27.10
C THR A 3 -1.40 -2.44 26.91
N TRP A 4 -0.92 -2.70 25.73
CA TRP A 4 -0.03 -3.81 25.46
C TRP A 4 1.39 -3.41 25.88
N THR A 5 1.88 -3.92 27.02
CA THR A 5 3.29 -3.83 27.38
C THR A 5 3.96 -5.05 26.77
N GLY A 6 4.31 -4.94 25.49
CA GLY A 6 4.97 -6.03 24.78
C GLY A 6 6.38 -6.26 25.31
N GLN A 7 6.71 -7.51 25.63
CA GLN A 7 8.09 -7.94 25.73
C GLN A 7 8.75 -7.80 24.35
N ASN A 8 10.06 -7.50 24.34
CA ASN A 8 10.88 -7.56 23.14
C ASN A 8 10.85 -8.99 22.58
N ILE A 9 9.91 -9.27 21.70
CA ILE A 9 9.86 -10.51 20.97
C ILE A 9 10.44 -10.21 19.60
N THR A 10 11.54 -10.85 19.29
CA THR A 10 12.01 -10.94 17.91
C THR A 10 11.13 -11.99 17.26
N ASP A 11 10.42 -11.62 16.20
CA ASP A 11 9.63 -12.57 15.44
C ASP A 11 10.53 -13.59 14.71
N GLU A 12 9.94 -14.60 14.09
CA GLU A 12 10.67 -15.62 13.33
C GLU A 12 11.46 -15.06 12.13
N TYR A 13 11.18 -13.79 11.74
CA TYR A 13 11.87 -13.05 10.69
C TYR A 13 12.97 -12.12 11.23
N GLY A 14 13.26 -12.17 12.53
CA GLY A 14 14.31 -11.37 13.17
C GLY A 14 13.94 -9.92 13.46
N GLN A 15 12.66 -9.53 13.30
CA GLN A 15 12.19 -8.18 13.58
C GLN A 15 11.89 -7.99 15.07
N SER A 16 12.28 -6.84 15.59
CA SER A 16 12.00 -6.49 16.99
C SER A 16 10.62 -5.80 17.10
N THR A 17 9.77 -6.34 17.97
CA THR A 17 8.47 -5.74 18.31
C THR A 17 8.58 -4.63 19.36
N THR A 18 9.79 -4.15 19.67
CA THR A 18 10.04 -3.16 20.72
C THR A 18 9.28 -1.85 20.57
N ASN A 19 8.86 -1.53 19.36
CA ASN A 19 8.20 -0.25 19.04
C ASN A 19 6.66 -0.34 19.01
N LEU A 20 6.08 -1.49 19.34
CA LEU A 20 4.62 -1.66 19.38
C LEU A 20 4.04 -1.14 20.70
N THR A 21 4.13 0.19 20.90
CA THR A 21 3.58 0.87 22.08
C THR A 21 2.45 1.80 21.67
N ASN A 22 1.45 1.94 22.56
CA ASN A 22 0.29 2.82 22.32
C ASN A 22 -0.46 2.51 21.01
N ILE A 23 -0.59 1.23 20.67
CA ILE A 23 -1.27 0.78 19.47
C ILE A 23 -2.77 1.01 19.60
N VAL A 24 -3.36 1.62 18.58
CA VAL A 24 -4.80 1.92 18.49
C VAL A 24 -5.49 1.09 17.42
N HIS A 25 -4.75 0.64 16.40
CA HIS A 25 -5.30 -0.19 15.33
C HIS A 25 -4.27 -1.19 14.82
N ILE A 26 -4.75 -2.34 14.29
CA ILE A 26 -3.94 -3.33 13.58
C ILE A 26 -4.65 -3.66 12.27
N TYR A 27 -3.92 -3.54 11.18
CA TYR A 27 -4.34 -3.93 9.84
C TYR A 27 -3.66 -5.24 9.47
N ASP A 28 -4.42 -6.20 8.97
CA ASP A 28 -3.91 -7.50 8.53
C ASP A 28 -3.67 -7.56 7.03
N ASN A 29 -2.65 -8.31 6.65
CA ASN A 29 -2.43 -8.67 5.25
C ASN A 29 -3.44 -9.75 4.84
N ARG A 30 -3.94 -9.64 3.61
CA ARG A 30 -4.96 -10.52 3.05
C ARG A 30 -4.65 -12.03 3.15
N ILE A 31 -3.39 -12.41 3.16
CA ILE A 31 -2.94 -13.81 3.27
C ILE A 31 -2.36 -14.14 4.65
N GLY A 32 -2.43 -13.18 5.61
CA GLY A 32 -2.11 -13.42 7.01
C GLY A 32 -0.63 -13.59 7.36
N ARG A 33 0.30 -13.02 6.55
CA ARG A 33 1.74 -13.11 6.82
C ARG A 33 2.34 -11.87 7.44
N THR A 34 1.67 -10.74 7.32
CA THR A 34 2.14 -9.46 7.83
C THR A 34 1.00 -8.65 8.42
N TYR A 35 1.37 -7.71 9.27
CA TYR A 35 0.46 -6.76 9.89
C TYR A 35 1.07 -5.36 9.86
N VAL A 36 0.23 -4.37 9.97
CA VAL A 36 0.63 -2.98 10.22
C VAL A 36 -0.07 -2.52 11.47
N ALA A 37 0.71 -2.10 12.47
CA ALA A 37 0.17 -1.49 13.67
C ALA A 37 0.16 0.03 13.52
N GLU A 38 -0.94 0.68 13.95
CA GLU A 38 -1.04 2.13 14.06
C GLU A 38 -0.98 2.52 15.53
N ASN A 39 -0.13 3.47 15.87
CA ASN A 39 -0.06 4.01 17.20
C ASN A 39 -0.85 5.31 17.37
N THR A 40 -0.96 5.82 18.59
CA THR A 40 -1.70 7.04 18.92
C THR A 40 -1.19 8.30 18.24
N SER A 41 0.04 8.32 17.70
CA SER A 41 0.56 9.42 16.89
C SER A 41 0.25 9.30 15.40
N GLY A 42 -0.47 8.26 14.99
CA GLY A 42 -0.75 7.96 13.60
C GLY A 42 0.46 7.40 12.82
N THR A 43 1.49 6.94 13.54
CA THR A 43 2.62 6.25 12.92
C THR A 43 2.25 4.81 12.62
N LEU A 44 2.59 4.36 11.42
CA LEU A 44 2.38 2.99 10.97
C LEU A 44 3.66 2.18 11.14
N ILE A 45 3.53 0.99 11.71
CA ILE A 45 4.65 0.10 12.04
C ILE A 45 4.37 -1.26 11.40
N PRO A 46 4.94 -1.56 10.22
CA PRO A 46 4.84 -2.88 9.62
C PRO A 46 5.64 -3.92 10.41
N TYR A 47 5.14 -5.16 10.44
CA TYR A 47 5.84 -6.30 11.02
C TYR A 47 5.37 -7.63 10.43
N GLY A 48 6.22 -8.67 10.51
CA GLY A 48 6.00 -9.99 9.95
C GLY A 48 6.94 -10.31 8.79
N ASP A 49 6.53 -11.15 7.86
CA ASP A 49 7.34 -11.64 6.74
C ASP A 49 7.77 -10.49 5.81
N VAL A 50 9.07 -10.27 5.70
CA VAL A 50 9.64 -9.18 4.89
C VAL A 50 9.28 -9.30 3.40
N SER A 51 9.14 -10.53 2.89
CA SER A 51 8.76 -10.79 1.50
C SER A 51 7.30 -10.45 1.18
N TYR A 52 6.52 -10.13 2.21
CA TYR A 52 5.11 -9.77 2.14
C TYR A 52 4.83 -8.37 2.68
N GLY A 53 5.87 -7.51 2.74
CA GLY A 53 5.75 -6.15 3.20
C GLY A 53 5.77 -5.98 4.73
N GLY A 54 6.34 -6.93 5.47
CA GLY A 54 6.49 -6.86 6.92
C GLY A 54 7.51 -5.81 7.40
N VAL A 55 8.19 -5.13 6.48
CA VAL A 55 8.98 -3.91 6.73
C VAL A 55 8.61 -2.86 5.68
N ALA A 56 8.79 -1.59 6.03
CA ALA A 56 8.47 -0.47 5.14
C ALA A 56 9.54 -0.26 4.05
N TYR A 57 9.93 -1.32 3.37
CA TYR A 57 10.90 -1.28 2.29
C TYR A 57 10.25 -1.62 0.96
N GLU A 58 10.77 -1.02 -0.10
CA GLU A 58 10.54 -1.46 -1.46
C GLU A 58 11.46 -2.63 -1.77
N TYR A 59 10.91 -3.74 -2.25
CA TYR A 59 11.66 -4.92 -2.67
C TYR A 59 11.49 -5.14 -4.17
N GLY A 60 12.55 -5.60 -4.81
CA GLY A 60 12.52 -5.91 -6.24
C GLY A 60 13.79 -6.62 -6.70
N ILE A 61 13.90 -6.78 -8.02
CA ILE A 61 15.04 -7.42 -8.65
C ILE A 61 16.08 -6.35 -9.02
N ASP A 62 17.31 -6.50 -8.53
CA ASP A 62 18.44 -5.64 -8.88
C ASP A 62 18.97 -5.94 -10.29
N ALA A 63 19.92 -5.13 -10.75
CA ALA A 63 20.56 -5.31 -12.06
C ALA A 63 21.32 -6.65 -12.23
N SER A 64 21.58 -7.35 -11.13
CA SER A 64 22.23 -8.67 -11.12
C SER A 64 21.22 -9.82 -11.06
N GLY A 65 19.92 -9.54 -11.02
CA GLY A 65 18.85 -10.52 -10.94
C GLY A 65 18.54 -11.03 -9.52
N ASN A 66 19.06 -10.38 -8.48
CA ASN A 66 18.80 -10.76 -7.09
C ASN A 66 17.59 -10.00 -6.54
N TYR A 67 16.78 -10.68 -5.73
CA TYR A 67 15.69 -10.04 -4.97
C TYR A 67 16.27 -9.36 -3.73
N VAL A 68 16.17 -8.02 -3.69
CA VAL A 68 16.81 -7.17 -2.69
C VAL A 68 15.90 -6.03 -2.24
N ALA A 69 16.23 -5.41 -1.10
CA ALA A 69 15.64 -4.13 -0.70
C ALA A 69 16.21 -3.02 -1.57
N LEU A 70 15.35 -2.28 -2.26
CA LEU A 70 15.70 -1.19 -3.18
C LEU A 70 15.64 0.17 -2.48
N ALA A 71 14.68 0.40 -1.61
CA ALA A 71 14.49 1.65 -0.90
C ALA A 71 13.84 1.45 0.47
N ASP A 72 14.16 2.34 1.42
CA ASP A 72 13.55 2.41 2.76
C ASP A 72 12.51 3.54 2.80
N HIS A 73 11.29 3.19 3.10
CA HIS A 73 10.15 4.10 3.19
C HIS A 73 9.64 4.30 4.63
N THR A 74 10.39 3.85 5.63
CA THR A 74 10.02 3.93 7.06
C THR A 74 9.68 5.37 7.49
N SER A 75 10.44 6.36 7.01
CA SER A 75 10.20 7.77 7.35
C SER A 75 8.84 8.29 6.85
N LEU A 76 8.31 7.74 5.75
CA LEU A 76 7.03 8.12 5.18
C LEU A 76 5.84 7.65 6.02
N LEU A 77 6.06 6.67 6.89
CA LEU A 77 5.04 6.09 7.78
C LEU A 77 5.01 6.76 9.15
N THR A 78 5.98 7.62 9.46
CA THR A 78 6.02 8.38 10.73
C THR A 78 4.96 9.48 10.69
N ASN A 79 4.05 9.49 11.67
CA ASN A 79 2.92 10.43 11.74
C ASN A 79 2.08 10.46 10.44
N ALA A 80 1.96 9.30 9.79
CA ALA A 80 1.24 9.18 8.53
C ALA A 80 -0.25 9.52 8.66
N SER A 81 -0.83 9.33 9.86
CA SER A 81 -2.23 9.61 10.14
C SER A 81 -3.14 9.01 9.06
N PRO A 82 -3.23 7.68 8.97
CA PRO A 82 -3.83 7.03 7.83
C PRO A 82 -5.33 7.29 7.76
N LYS A 83 -5.84 7.53 6.57
CA LYS A 83 -7.27 7.54 6.22
C LYS A 83 -7.73 6.15 5.76
N SER A 84 -6.84 5.44 5.08
CA SER A 84 -7.07 4.07 4.61
C SER A 84 -5.75 3.31 4.55
N VAL A 85 -5.77 2.06 5.01
CA VAL A 85 -4.64 1.12 4.91
C VAL A 85 -5.17 -0.16 4.30
N ILE A 86 -4.55 -0.63 3.23
CA ILE A 86 -4.94 -1.85 2.53
C ILE A 86 -3.71 -2.60 2.05
N SER A 87 -3.81 -3.92 1.97
CA SER A 87 -2.78 -4.76 1.38
C SER A 87 -3.31 -5.58 0.22
N ASN A 88 -2.43 -5.96 -0.67
CA ASN A 88 -2.60 -7.13 -1.53
C ASN A 88 -1.75 -8.30 -1.00
N GLU A 89 -1.33 -9.23 -1.86
CA GLU A 89 -0.56 -10.39 -1.41
C GLU A 89 0.78 -10.00 -0.79
N LYS A 90 1.56 -9.08 -1.44
CA LYS A 90 2.95 -8.79 -1.05
C LYS A 90 3.27 -7.30 -0.89
N ALA A 91 2.29 -6.44 -1.00
CA ALA A 91 2.48 -5.01 -0.88
C ALA A 91 1.37 -4.35 -0.06
N TRP A 92 1.67 -3.19 0.49
CA TRP A 92 0.77 -2.34 1.23
C TRP A 92 0.60 -0.99 0.55
N CYS A 93 -0.58 -0.41 0.69
CA CYS A 93 -0.90 0.92 0.20
C CYS A 93 -1.70 1.69 1.26
N VAL A 94 -1.31 2.93 1.50
CA VAL A 94 -1.90 3.82 2.52
C VAL A 94 -2.28 5.13 1.89
N ILE A 95 -3.53 5.58 2.09
CA ILE A 95 -3.91 6.98 1.92
C ILE A 95 -3.74 7.67 3.26
N LYS A 96 -2.94 8.74 3.30
CA LYS A 96 -2.80 9.60 4.46
C LYS A 96 -3.96 10.59 4.58
N SER A 97 -4.08 11.23 5.74
CA SER A 97 -5.12 12.23 6.00
C SER A 97 -5.06 13.45 5.06
N ASP A 98 -3.87 13.76 4.53
CA ASP A 98 -3.63 14.83 3.56
C ASP A 98 -3.96 14.42 2.09
N GLY A 99 -4.42 13.19 1.87
CA GLY A 99 -4.74 12.65 0.55
C GLY A 99 -3.54 12.10 -0.22
N THR A 100 -2.32 12.24 0.29
CA THR A 100 -1.15 11.60 -0.33
C THR A 100 -1.14 10.11 -0.07
N VAL A 101 -0.38 9.37 -0.89
CA VAL A 101 -0.33 7.91 -0.84
C VAL A 101 1.10 7.43 -0.68
N VAL A 102 1.27 6.38 0.11
CA VAL A 102 2.55 5.66 0.28
C VAL A 102 2.31 4.18 0.04
N THR A 103 3.25 3.53 -0.64
CA THR A 103 3.27 2.08 -0.84
C THR A 103 4.61 1.50 -0.41
N TRP A 104 4.63 0.22 -0.07
CA TRP A 104 5.84 -0.55 0.19
C TRP A 104 5.59 -2.04 0.01
N GLY A 105 6.65 -2.84 -0.02
CA GLY A 105 6.62 -4.27 -0.24
C GLY A 105 7.23 -4.65 -1.58
N ASP A 106 6.76 -5.71 -2.20
CA ASP A 106 7.26 -6.20 -3.48
C ASP A 106 6.84 -5.27 -4.64
N SER A 107 7.82 -4.81 -5.41
CA SER A 107 7.61 -3.89 -6.53
C SER A 107 6.70 -4.47 -7.62
N ALA A 108 6.76 -5.77 -7.86
CA ALA A 108 5.89 -6.46 -8.81
C ALA A 108 4.41 -6.50 -8.36
N TYR A 109 4.16 -6.23 -7.08
CA TYR A 109 2.82 -6.18 -6.47
C TYR A 109 2.35 -4.74 -6.16
N GLY A 110 3.09 -3.74 -6.65
CA GLY A 110 2.77 -2.33 -6.42
C GLY A 110 3.43 -1.73 -5.18
N GLY A 111 4.43 -2.40 -4.61
CA GLY A 111 5.29 -1.85 -3.56
C GLY A 111 6.34 -0.85 -4.06
N ASN A 112 6.34 -0.51 -5.35
CA ASN A 112 7.33 0.30 -6.04
C ASN A 112 7.09 1.81 -5.88
N TYR A 113 7.05 2.31 -4.64
CA TYR A 113 6.81 3.73 -4.36
C TYR A 113 7.78 4.65 -5.10
N SER A 114 9.05 4.26 -5.22
CA SER A 114 10.09 5.05 -5.87
C SER A 114 9.74 5.41 -7.32
N ASP A 115 9.11 4.49 -8.06
CA ASP A 115 8.71 4.70 -9.45
C ASP A 115 7.49 5.60 -9.61
N VAL A 116 6.56 5.53 -8.65
CA VAL A 116 5.26 6.20 -8.72
C VAL A 116 5.11 7.37 -7.76
N SER A 117 6.16 7.67 -6.97
CA SER A 117 6.14 8.69 -5.91
C SER A 117 5.75 10.08 -6.39
N ASN A 118 6.16 10.47 -7.60
CA ASN A 118 5.80 11.76 -8.20
C ASN A 118 4.28 11.93 -8.38
N VAL A 119 3.57 10.83 -8.61
CA VAL A 119 2.10 10.82 -8.70
C VAL A 119 1.51 10.66 -7.31
N LEU A 120 1.95 9.65 -6.55
CA LEU A 120 1.35 9.28 -5.27
C LEU A 120 1.47 10.37 -4.20
N SER A 121 2.55 11.18 -4.23
CA SER A 121 2.75 12.29 -3.30
C SER A 121 1.82 13.48 -3.53
N THR A 122 1.14 13.53 -4.68
CA THR A 122 0.26 14.66 -5.08
C THR A 122 -1.13 14.24 -5.52
N ILE A 123 -1.46 12.95 -5.38
CA ILE A 123 -2.60 12.34 -6.07
C ILE A 123 -3.97 12.80 -5.54
N ASP A 124 -4.07 13.33 -4.35
CA ASP A 124 -5.36 13.63 -3.69
C ASP A 124 -6.32 12.42 -3.72
N ALA A 125 -5.89 11.35 -3.08
CA ALA A 125 -6.57 10.06 -3.12
C ALA A 125 -7.85 10.06 -2.27
N ARG A 126 -8.93 9.54 -2.83
CA ARG A 126 -10.22 9.34 -2.15
C ARG A 126 -10.35 7.95 -1.55
N THR A 127 -10.05 6.92 -2.33
CA THR A 127 -10.16 5.52 -1.91
C THR A 127 -9.19 4.63 -2.68
N ILE A 128 -8.92 3.45 -2.13
CA ILE A 128 -8.08 2.41 -2.74
C ILE A 128 -8.90 1.13 -2.87
N GLN A 129 -8.66 0.41 -3.95
CA GLN A 129 -9.07 -0.98 -4.14
C GLN A 129 -7.86 -1.81 -4.56
N THR A 130 -7.94 -3.11 -4.39
CA THR A 130 -6.83 -4.02 -4.70
C THR A 130 -7.32 -5.31 -5.35
N THR A 131 -6.51 -5.83 -6.27
CA THR A 131 -6.52 -7.22 -6.69
C THR A 131 -5.56 -8.02 -5.82
N LEU A 132 -5.11 -9.21 -6.24
CA LEU A 132 -4.09 -9.97 -5.52
C LEU A 132 -2.70 -9.32 -5.60
N ASP A 133 -2.42 -8.55 -6.65
CA ASP A 133 -1.07 -8.07 -6.97
C ASP A 133 -1.04 -6.70 -7.66
N ALA A 134 -2.13 -5.93 -7.55
CA ALA A 134 -2.20 -4.55 -8.05
C ALA A 134 -3.12 -3.69 -7.18
N PHE A 135 -2.95 -2.38 -7.27
CA PHE A 135 -3.77 -1.37 -6.62
C PHE A 135 -4.45 -0.46 -7.63
N ALA A 136 -5.65 -0.04 -7.30
CA ALA A 136 -6.40 1.00 -7.99
C ALA A 136 -6.77 2.11 -7.00
N ILE A 137 -6.34 3.32 -7.27
CA ILE A 137 -6.66 4.52 -6.49
C ILE A 137 -7.67 5.34 -7.24
N VAL A 138 -8.70 5.78 -6.54
CA VAL A 138 -9.64 6.76 -7.02
C VAL A 138 -9.27 8.10 -6.44
N LYS A 139 -9.02 9.09 -7.29
CA LYS A 139 -8.80 10.47 -6.90
C LYS A 139 -10.10 11.18 -6.52
N THR A 140 -10.00 12.29 -5.83
CA THR A 140 -11.18 13.12 -5.48
C THR A 140 -11.91 13.68 -6.69
N ASN A 141 -11.19 13.91 -7.81
CA ASN A 141 -11.78 14.35 -9.08
C ASN A 141 -12.43 13.21 -9.88
N GLY A 142 -12.37 11.96 -9.39
CA GLY A 142 -12.95 10.79 -10.03
C GLY A 142 -12.00 10.03 -10.98
N GLU A 143 -10.79 10.53 -11.22
CA GLU A 143 -9.79 9.79 -11.98
C GLU A 143 -9.34 8.54 -11.25
N ILE A 144 -8.91 7.53 -12.04
CA ILE A 144 -8.34 6.30 -11.53
C ILE A 144 -6.85 6.27 -11.86
N PHE A 145 -6.07 5.90 -10.87
CA PHE A 145 -4.66 5.57 -11.04
C PHE A 145 -4.45 4.11 -10.60
N VAL A 146 -3.82 3.30 -11.47
CA VAL A 146 -3.53 1.90 -11.20
C VAL A 146 -2.04 1.62 -11.29
N PHE A 147 -1.56 0.69 -10.48
CA PHE A 147 -0.15 0.27 -10.45
C PHE A 147 -0.01 -1.11 -9.81
N GLY A 148 1.14 -1.76 -10.01
CA GLY A 148 1.41 -3.13 -9.62
C GLY A 148 1.52 -4.05 -10.83
N ASN A 149 1.13 -5.31 -10.70
CA ASN A 149 1.22 -6.29 -11.77
C ASN A 149 0.32 -5.91 -12.96
N THR A 150 0.93 -5.70 -14.12
CA THR A 150 0.24 -5.25 -15.35
C THR A 150 -0.77 -6.26 -15.86
N ASP A 151 -0.52 -7.55 -15.68
CA ASP A 151 -1.40 -8.62 -16.17
C ASP A 151 -2.64 -8.81 -15.28
N ASN A 152 -2.58 -8.29 -14.05
CA ASN A 152 -3.61 -8.49 -13.02
C ASN A 152 -4.24 -7.17 -12.53
N GLY A 153 -4.28 -6.15 -13.38
CA GLY A 153 -4.98 -4.90 -13.13
C GLY A 153 -4.10 -3.71 -12.76
N GLY A 154 -2.76 -3.87 -12.78
CA GLY A 154 -1.81 -2.77 -12.58
C GLY A 154 -1.60 -1.89 -13.81
N PHE A 155 -2.36 -2.09 -14.86
CA PHE A 155 -2.28 -1.35 -16.11
C PHE A 155 -3.67 -1.06 -16.67
N ILE A 156 -3.86 0.14 -17.19
CA ILE A 156 -5.01 0.52 -18.00
C ILE A 156 -4.52 0.61 -19.44
N PRO A 157 -5.01 -0.23 -20.37
CA PRO A 157 -4.61 -0.17 -21.77
C PRO A 157 -4.85 1.21 -22.38
N ASP A 158 -3.96 1.65 -23.26
CA ASP A 158 -4.11 2.88 -24.03
C ASP A 158 -5.47 2.88 -24.75
N GLY A 159 -6.31 3.89 -24.46
CA GLY A 159 -7.69 3.97 -24.90
C GLY A 159 -8.73 3.48 -23.89
N GLY A 160 -8.31 2.90 -22.76
CA GLY A 160 -9.17 2.61 -21.62
C GLY A 160 -9.32 3.84 -20.73
N LEU A 161 -10.53 4.38 -20.63
CA LEU A 161 -10.91 5.53 -19.81
C LEU A 161 -10.38 6.88 -20.32
N GLU A 162 -10.97 7.37 -21.38
CA GLU A 162 -10.92 8.80 -21.66
C GLU A 162 -11.44 9.59 -20.46
N GLU A 163 -10.87 10.80 -20.25
CA GLU A 163 -11.18 11.69 -19.12
C GLU A 163 -12.67 11.95 -18.88
N THR A 164 -13.53 11.68 -19.85
CA THR A 164 -14.97 11.89 -19.79
C THR A 164 -15.79 10.69 -19.29
N SER A 165 -15.18 9.51 -19.14
CA SER A 165 -15.88 8.25 -18.77
C SER A 165 -15.76 7.90 -17.29
N LYS A 166 -15.47 8.86 -16.43
CA LYS A 166 -15.04 8.67 -15.05
C LYS A 166 -16.23 8.47 -14.12
N SER A 167 -16.95 7.41 -14.27
CA SER A 167 -17.99 7.01 -13.30
C SER A 167 -17.50 5.90 -12.42
N LEU A 168 -17.36 6.20 -11.16
CA LEU A 168 -16.92 5.26 -10.14
C LEU A 168 -18.00 4.75 -9.25
N ILE A 169 -17.77 3.62 -8.78
CA ILE A 169 -18.77 2.73 -8.33
C ILE A 169 -18.52 2.25 -6.93
N HIS A 170 -19.59 2.20 -6.19
CA HIS A 170 -19.69 1.72 -4.83
C HIS A 170 -19.46 0.21 -4.74
N GLY A 171 -18.74 -0.22 -3.71
CA GLY A 171 -18.78 -1.59 -3.25
C GLY A 171 -17.80 -2.56 -3.87
N GLY A 172 -16.58 -2.11 -4.15
CA GLY A 172 -15.48 -3.02 -4.51
C GLY A 172 -15.59 -3.64 -5.91
N HIS A 173 -16.55 -3.21 -6.70
CA HIS A 173 -16.64 -3.54 -8.11
C HIS A 173 -16.43 -2.28 -8.94
N MET A 174 -15.43 -2.30 -9.80
CA MET A 174 -15.35 -1.35 -10.89
C MET A 174 -16.40 -1.75 -11.95
N GLN A 175 -17.51 -1.05 -12.00
CA GLN A 175 -18.36 -1.00 -13.19
C GLN A 175 -18.00 0.31 -13.89
N GLY A 176 -17.16 0.31 -14.85
CA GLY A 176 -17.03 1.39 -15.80
C GLY A 176 -17.98 1.13 -16.95
N THR A 177 -18.69 2.15 -17.39
CA THR A 177 -19.29 2.10 -18.72
C THR A 177 -18.14 2.37 -19.68
N TYR A 178 -17.57 1.31 -20.26
CA TYR A 178 -16.55 1.45 -21.28
C TYR A 178 -17.24 1.83 -22.58
N THR A 179 -16.98 3.02 -23.08
CA THR A 179 -17.33 3.35 -24.46
C THR A 179 -16.08 3.12 -25.30
N TYR A 180 -16.05 2.02 -26.03
CA TYR A 180 -15.05 1.83 -27.08
C TYR A 180 -15.41 2.74 -28.25
N LEU A 181 -14.49 3.58 -28.68
CA LEU A 181 -14.54 4.24 -29.96
C LEU A 181 -13.86 3.38 -31.03
#